data_d3333e91cb483018f16420d637d6dbe3
#
_entry.id   d3333e91cb483018f16420d637d6dbe3
#
_cell.length_a   1.000
_cell.length_b   1.000
_cell.length_c   1.000
_cell.angle_alpha   90.00
_cell.angle_beta   90.00
_cell.angle_gamma   90.00
#
_symmetry.space_group_name_H-M   'P 1'
#
loop_
_entity.id
_entity.type
_entity.pdbx_description
1 polymer ?
#
loop_
_entity_poly.entity_id
_entity_poly.type
_entity_poly.pdbx_seq_one_letter_code
_entity_poly.pdbx_strand_id
1 'polypeptide(L)'
;MDENTDISALKGEGFTGFYKVASLMQNGCAHLPEKPGVYMALNPNMEKSFLPESVGGHFKGKNPTVSLGELEENWIDNAVVLYIGQTTRTLKKRVDEYMRFGKGKRVGHKGGRLIWQLENHRDLIICFRVDDNPRALESTLLEKFKRNYGSLPFANLQK
;
A
#
# COMPACT_ATOMS: atom_id res chain seq x y z
N MET A 1 20.02 2.55 -1.51
CA MET A 1 19.37 3.52 -0.61
C MET A 1 18.72 2.76 0.52
N ASP A 2 18.99 3.11 1.75
CA ASP A 2 18.43 2.39 2.89
C ASP A 2 17.02 2.90 3.25
N GLU A 3 16.33 2.17 4.12
CA GLU A 3 14.96 2.45 4.51
C GLU A 3 14.78 3.83 5.15
N ASN A 4 15.75 4.26 5.97
CA ASN A 4 15.68 5.54 6.66
C ASN A 4 15.70 6.70 5.68
N THR A 5 16.50 6.58 4.62
CA THR A 5 16.58 7.60 3.58
C THR A 5 15.24 7.75 2.85
N ASP A 6 14.61 6.62 2.49
CA ASP A 6 13.32 6.64 1.79
C ASP A 6 12.21 7.23 2.68
N ILE A 7 12.15 6.82 3.94
CA ILE A 7 11.16 7.35 4.88
C ILE A 7 11.38 8.83 5.12
N SER A 8 12.63 9.25 5.31
CA SER A 8 12.97 10.67 5.50
C SER A 8 12.55 11.50 4.29
N ALA A 9 12.78 10.98 3.08
CA ALA A 9 12.39 11.67 1.85
C ALA A 9 10.87 11.87 1.79
N LEU A 10 10.10 10.83 2.14
CA LEU A 10 8.64 10.92 2.14
C LEU A 10 8.15 11.93 3.18
N LYS A 11 8.76 11.95 4.37
CA LYS A 11 8.42 12.95 5.39
C LYS A 11 8.70 14.36 4.88
N GLY A 12 9.81 14.54 4.17
CA GLY A 12 10.17 15.82 3.56
C GLY A 12 9.19 16.24 2.47
N GLU A 13 8.51 15.30 1.84
CA GLU A 13 7.49 15.55 0.82
C GLU A 13 6.08 15.74 1.41
N GLY A 14 5.96 15.77 2.74
CA GLY A 14 4.69 16.04 3.41
C GLY A 14 3.89 14.80 3.80
N PHE A 15 4.45 13.62 3.67
CA PHE A 15 3.79 12.41 4.16
C PHE A 15 3.86 12.32 5.67
N THR A 16 2.78 11.86 6.27
CA THR A 16 2.63 11.68 7.71
C THR A 16 2.05 10.31 8.02
N GLY A 17 1.86 10.02 9.30
CA GLY A 17 1.30 8.76 9.76
C GLY A 17 2.39 7.77 10.09
N PHE A 18 2.84 7.01 9.11
CA PHE A 18 3.85 5.96 9.27
C PHE A 18 3.46 4.95 10.35
N TYR A 19 2.20 4.51 10.29
CA TYR A 19 1.64 3.53 11.23
C TYR A 19 1.86 2.12 10.72
N LYS A 20 2.18 1.20 11.62
CA LYS A 20 2.22 -0.22 11.24
C LYS A 20 0.84 -0.71 10.89
N VAL A 21 0.76 -1.58 9.87
CA VAL A 21 -0.50 -2.23 9.50
C VAL A 21 -1.13 -2.91 10.71
N ALA A 22 -0.33 -3.63 11.52
CA ALA A 22 -0.83 -4.31 12.72
C ALA A 22 -1.53 -3.33 13.67
N SER A 23 -0.97 -2.12 13.85
CA SER A 23 -1.58 -1.10 14.72
C SER A 23 -2.90 -0.60 14.17
N LEU A 24 -2.97 -0.35 12.87
CA LEU A 24 -4.21 0.10 12.23
C LEU A 24 -5.29 -0.98 12.29
N MET A 25 -4.91 -2.24 12.12
CA MET A 25 -5.84 -3.36 12.24
C MET A 25 -6.38 -3.49 13.66
N GLN A 26 -5.54 -3.30 14.67
CA GLN A 26 -5.92 -3.46 16.07
C GLN A 26 -6.70 -2.26 16.60
N ASN A 27 -6.26 -1.04 16.28
CA ASN A 27 -6.79 0.19 16.86
C ASN A 27 -7.75 0.95 15.94
N GLY A 28 -7.84 0.56 14.66
CA GLY A 28 -8.70 1.22 13.69
C GLY A 28 -8.08 2.48 13.10
N CYS A 29 -8.81 3.12 12.20
CA CYS A 29 -8.34 4.27 11.44
C CYS A 29 -9.08 5.58 11.79
N ALA A 30 -9.73 5.63 12.97
CA ALA A 30 -10.55 6.79 13.35
C ALA A 30 -9.77 8.10 13.41
N HIS A 31 -8.47 8.02 13.64
CA HIS A 31 -7.60 9.19 13.79
C HIS A 31 -6.99 9.66 12.47
N LEU A 32 -7.27 8.99 11.36
CA LEU A 32 -6.78 9.40 10.05
C LEU A 32 -7.58 10.60 9.51
N PRO A 33 -6.99 11.39 8.57
CA PRO A 33 -7.67 12.58 8.06
C PRO A 33 -8.99 12.28 7.33
N GLU A 34 -9.98 13.10 7.57
CA GLU A 34 -11.27 13.04 6.86
C GLU A 34 -11.21 13.92 5.61
N LYS A 35 -10.15 13.75 4.82
CA LYS A 35 -9.86 14.53 3.61
C LYS A 35 -9.30 13.62 2.54
N PRO A 36 -9.43 14.01 1.25
CA PRO A 36 -8.83 13.23 0.17
C PRO A 36 -7.30 13.28 0.21
N GLY A 37 -6.67 12.32 -0.43
CA GLY A 37 -5.23 12.27 -0.47
C GLY A 37 -4.67 11.01 -1.09
N VAL A 38 -3.36 10.86 -0.90
CA VAL A 38 -2.59 9.70 -1.37
C VAL A 38 -2.09 8.94 -0.15
N TYR A 39 -2.08 7.61 -0.25
CA TYR A 39 -1.54 6.75 0.81
C TYR A 39 -0.60 5.72 0.19
N MET A 40 0.34 5.25 0.98
CA MET A 40 1.33 4.28 0.53
C MET A 40 1.47 3.14 1.53
N ALA A 41 1.81 1.96 1.00
CA ALA A 41 2.27 0.83 1.81
C ALA A 41 3.77 0.71 1.62
N LEU A 42 4.50 0.69 2.73
CA LEU A 42 5.96 0.67 2.75
C LEU A 42 6.47 -0.62 3.39
N ASN A 43 7.56 -1.13 2.85
CA ASN A 43 8.26 -2.31 3.37
C ASN A 43 9.66 -1.87 3.82
N PRO A 44 9.81 -1.36 5.07
CA PRO A 44 11.06 -0.73 5.49
C PRO A 44 12.29 -1.62 5.37
N ASN A 45 12.14 -2.91 5.67
CA ASN A 45 13.25 -3.85 5.62
C ASN A 45 13.44 -4.50 4.25
N MET A 46 12.60 -4.14 3.28
CA MET A 46 12.65 -4.69 1.93
C MET A 46 12.64 -6.22 1.91
N GLU A 47 11.98 -6.81 2.91
CA GLU A 47 11.87 -8.26 3.05
C GLU A 47 11.00 -8.84 1.95
N LYS A 48 11.47 -9.95 1.36
CA LYS A 48 10.76 -10.64 0.29
C LYS A 48 10.40 -12.05 0.77
N SER A 49 9.16 -12.23 1.15
CA SER A 49 8.67 -13.54 1.59
C SER A 49 7.17 -13.63 1.33
N PHE A 50 6.77 -14.61 0.55
CA PHE A 50 5.38 -14.74 0.08
C PHE A 50 4.64 -15.85 0.80
N LEU A 51 3.34 -15.60 1.00
CA LEU A 51 2.42 -16.63 1.50
C LEU A 51 1.86 -17.41 0.31
N PRO A 52 1.55 -18.71 0.49
CA PRO A 52 0.90 -19.48 -0.58
C PRO A 52 -0.51 -18.99 -0.89
N GLU A 53 -1.17 -18.34 0.09
CA GLU A 53 -2.50 -17.76 -0.08
C GLU A 53 -2.56 -16.38 0.54
N SER A 54 -3.32 -15.47 -0.09
CA SER A 54 -3.57 -14.14 0.45
C SER A 54 -4.44 -14.23 1.69
N VAL A 55 -4.18 -13.34 2.68
CA VAL A 55 -5.09 -13.17 3.83
C VAL A 55 -6.24 -12.23 3.49
N GLY A 56 -6.24 -11.62 2.31
CA GLY A 56 -7.24 -10.66 1.90
C GLY A 56 -8.64 -11.25 1.69
N GLY A 57 -9.64 -10.37 1.66
CA GLY A 57 -11.04 -10.77 1.54
C GLY A 57 -11.42 -11.24 0.14
N HIS A 58 -12.47 -12.07 0.08
CA HIS A 58 -13.03 -12.57 -1.19
C HIS A 58 -14.17 -11.68 -1.65
N PHE A 59 -13.84 -10.46 -2.04
CA PHE A 59 -14.85 -9.49 -2.48
C PHE A 59 -15.54 -9.96 -3.74
N LYS A 60 -16.88 -10.00 -3.72
CA LYS A 60 -17.70 -10.51 -4.83
C LYS A 60 -17.34 -11.95 -5.21
N GLY A 61 -16.93 -12.75 -4.22
CA GLY A 61 -16.59 -14.16 -4.42
C GLY A 61 -15.24 -14.39 -5.11
N LYS A 62 -14.44 -13.34 -5.32
CA LYS A 62 -13.14 -13.48 -5.98
C LYS A 62 -12.03 -13.70 -4.96
N ASN A 63 -11.28 -14.77 -5.16
CA ASN A 63 -10.10 -15.06 -4.35
C ASN A 63 -8.96 -14.12 -4.75
N PRO A 64 -8.42 -13.32 -3.82
CA PRO A 64 -7.33 -12.38 -4.14
C PRO A 64 -5.96 -13.06 -4.30
N THR A 65 -5.86 -14.36 -4.02
CA THR A 65 -4.60 -15.09 -4.13
C THR A 65 -4.13 -15.17 -5.58
N VAL A 66 -2.84 -14.91 -5.78
CA VAL A 66 -2.19 -15.09 -7.08
C VAL A 66 -1.06 -16.12 -6.95
N SER A 67 -0.54 -16.59 -8.08
CA SER A 67 0.55 -17.56 -8.08
C SER A 67 1.84 -16.94 -7.56
N LEU A 68 2.74 -17.77 -7.04
CA LEU A 68 4.07 -17.29 -6.62
C LEU A 68 4.84 -16.69 -7.80
N GLY A 69 4.66 -17.25 -9.01
CA GLY A 69 5.28 -16.70 -10.21
C GLY A 69 4.84 -15.28 -10.49
N GLU A 70 3.55 -14.99 -10.31
CA GLU A 70 3.02 -13.65 -10.52
C GLU A 70 3.56 -12.68 -9.45
N LEU A 71 3.69 -13.11 -8.20
CA LEU A 71 4.28 -12.29 -7.14
C LEU A 71 5.75 -11.97 -7.47
N GLU A 72 6.51 -12.97 -7.90
CA GLU A 72 7.91 -12.78 -8.30
C GLU A 72 8.04 -11.79 -9.47
N GLU A 73 7.15 -11.91 -10.46
CA GLU A 73 7.14 -11.04 -11.62
C GLU A 73 6.92 -9.58 -11.26
N ASN A 74 6.09 -9.32 -10.27
CA ASN A 74 5.74 -7.96 -9.85
C ASN A 74 6.71 -7.40 -8.80
N TRP A 75 7.55 -8.23 -8.21
CA TRP A 75 8.46 -7.78 -7.16
C TRP A 75 9.49 -6.81 -7.70
N ILE A 76 9.76 -5.74 -6.94
CA ILE A 76 10.78 -4.74 -7.27
C ILE A 76 11.86 -4.80 -6.22
N ASP A 77 13.07 -5.18 -6.61
CA ASP A 77 14.21 -5.25 -5.69
C ASP A 77 14.61 -3.85 -5.21
N ASN A 78 15.01 -3.77 -3.95
CA ASN A 78 15.53 -2.55 -3.33
C ASN A 78 14.53 -1.38 -3.26
N ALA A 79 13.24 -1.67 -3.31
CA ALA A 79 12.19 -0.65 -3.21
C ALA A 79 11.47 -0.76 -1.88
N VAL A 80 11.41 0.33 -1.15
CA VAL A 80 10.66 0.42 0.11
C VAL A 80 9.15 0.56 -0.19
N VAL A 81 8.80 1.32 -1.21
CA VAL A 81 7.40 1.56 -1.58
C VAL A 81 6.82 0.33 -2.29
N LEU A 82 5.77 -0.25 -1.72
CA LEU A 82 5.07 -1.40 -2.31
C LEU A 82 3.81 -1.00 -3.06
N TYR A 83 3.16 0.08 -2.65
CA TYR A 83 1.89 0.49 -3.22
C TYR A 83 1.67 1.98 -3.03
N ILE A 84 1.14 2.63 -4.06
CA ILE A 84 0.72 4.03 -4.04
C ILE A 84 -0.75 4.06 -4.46
N GLY A 85 -1.62 4.52 -3.57
CA GLY A 85 -3.05 4.62 -3.84
C GLY A 85 -3.55 6.03 -3.58
N GLN A 86 -4.76 6.33 -4.06
CA GLN A 86 -5.38 7.62 -3.85
C GLN A 86 -6.87 7.47 -3.57
N THR A 87 -7.45 8.49 -2.96
CA THR A 87 -8.88 8.56 -2.77
C THR A 87 -9.37 10.00 -2.91
N THR A 88 -10.49 10.19 -3.61
CA THR A 88 -11.19 11.47 -3.68
C THR A 88 -12.23 11.58 -2.56
N ARG A 89 -12.48 10.49 -1.83
CA ARG A 89 -13.30 10.48 -0.61
C ARG A 89 -12.43 10.91 0.56
N THR A 90 -12.28 10.11 1.60
CA THR A 90 -11.40 10.43 2.73
C THR A 90 -10.36 9.35 2.93
N LEU A 91 -9.15 9.77 3.34
CA LEU A 91 -8.07 8.85 3.68
C LEU A 91 -8.51 7.90 4.80
N LYS A 92 -9.20 8.43 5.81
CA LYS A 92 -9.74 7.64 6.92
C LYS A 92 -10.57 6.46 6.42
N LYS A 93 -11.52 6.72 5.53
CA LYS A 93 -12.42 5.70 5.02
C LYS A 93 -11.70 4.70 4.10
N ARG A 94 -10.88 5.22 3.20
CA ARG A 94 -10.20 4.38 2.20
C ARG A 94 -9.14 3.46 2.83
N VAL A 95 -8.35 3.99 3.76
CA VAL A 95 -7.35 3.19 4.46
C VAL A 95 -8.03 2.16 5.37
N ASP A 96 -9.15 2.53 6.02
CA ASP A 96 -9.92 1.58 6.80
C ASP A 96 -10.41 0.41 5.95
N GLU A 97 -10.92 0.68 4.75
CA GLU A 97 -11.33 -0.36 3.80
C GLU A 97 -10.15 -1.28 3.45
N TYR A 98 -8.98 -0.68 3.23
CA TYR A 98 -7.77 -1.43 2.90
C TYR A 98 -7.39 -2.39 4.05
N MET A 99 -7.41 -1.89 5.28
CA MET A 99 -7.09 -2.71 6.46
C MET A 99 -8.12 -3.81 6.67
N ARG A 100 -9.40 -3.51 6.46
CA ARG A 100 -10.47 -4.51 6.61
C ARG A 100 -10.36 -5.59 5.53
N PHE A 101 -9.99 -5.24 4.32
CA PHE A 101 -9.72 -6.22 3.27
C PHE A 101 -8.61 -7.17 3.72
N GLY A 102 -7.55 -6.63 4.33
CA GLY A 102 -6.43 -7.43 4.85
C GLY A 102 -6.82 -8.35 6.01
N LYS A 103 -7.94 -8.04 6.69
CA LYS A 103 -8.48 -8.90 7.76
C LYS A 103 -9.40 -9.99 7.21
N GLY A 104 -9.53 -10.10 5.90
CA GLY A 104 -10.40 -11.09 5.27
C GLY A 104 -11.85 -10.63 5.09
N LYS A 105 -12.14 -9.34 5.30
CA LYS A 105 -13.50 -8.82 5.13
C LYS A 105 -13.82 -8.61 3.65
N ARG A 106 -15.10 -8.71 3.31
CA ARG A 106 -15.57 -8.52 1.93
C ARG A 106 -15.78 -7.05 1.63
N VAL A 107 -14.69 -6.32 1.46
CA VAL A 107 -14.73 -4.89 1.12
C VAL A 107 -14.09 -4.64 -0.22
N GLY A 108 -14.54 -3.61 -0.93
CA GLY A 108 -14.05 -3.29 -2.27
C GLY A 108 -12.75 -2.52 -2.28
N HIS A 109 -11.66 -3.20 -1.99
CA HIS A 109 -10.33 -2.59 -2.11
C HIS A 109 -9.43 -3.47 -2.97
N LYS A 110 -9.58 -3.39 -4.29
CA LYS A 110 -8.80 -4.20 -5.23
C LYS A 110 -7.38 -3.70 -5.40
N GLY A 111 -7.19 -2.38 -5.35
CA GLY A 111 -5.85 -1.80 -5.47
C GLY A 111 -4.98 -2.22 -4.29
N GLY A 112 -3.73 -2.55 -4.57
CA GLY A 112 -2.79 -2.88 -3.51
C GLY A 112 -2.98 -4.25 -2.88
N ARG A 113 -3.82 -5.11 -3.45
CA ARG A 113 -4.14 -6.40 -2.84
C ARG A 113 -2.97 -7.35 -2.66
N LEU A 114 -1.91 -7.21 -3.44
CA LEU A 114 -0.77 -8.11 -3.36
C LEU A 114 -0.01 -8.02 -2.03
N ILE A 115 -0.10 -6.91 -1.30
CA ILE A 115 0.58 -6.82 -0.01
C ILE A 115 0.07 -7.86 0.98
N TRP A 116 -1.18 -8.31 0.82
CA TRP A 116 -1.79 -9.28 1.73
C TRP A 116 -1.33 -10.70 1.48
N GLN A 117 -0.45 -10.91 0.50
CA GLN A 117 0.20 -12.19 0.25
C GLN A 117 1.68 -12.16 0.63
N LEU A 118 2.11 -11.14 1.37
CA LEU A 118 3.44 -11.08 1.98
C LEU A 118 3.37 -11.61 3.41
N GLU A 119 4.35 -12.39 3.80
CA GLU A 119 4.41 -12.92 5.18
C GLU A 119 4.48 -11.80 6.21
N ASN A 120 5.21 -10.73 5.89
CA ASN A 120 5.40 -9.60 6.80
C ASN A 120 4.35 -8.50 6.66
N HIS A 121 3.16 -8.83 6.12
CA HIS A 121 2.14 -7.81 5.86
C HIS A 121 1.76 -6.98 7.09
N ARG A 122 1.81 -7.57 8.28
CA ARG A 122 1.47 -6.85 9.53
C ARG A 122 2.54 -5.83 9.93
N ASP A 123 3.77 -6.00 9.46
CA ASP A 123 4.90 -5.11 9.76
C ASP A 123 5.09 -4.01 8.74
N LEU A 124 4.28 -4.00 7.69
CA LEU A 124 4.31 -2.93 6.71
C LEU A 124 3.86 -1.62 7.34
N ILE A 125 4.26 -0.51 6.74
CA ILE A 125 3.97 0.84 7.22
C ILE A 125 3.01 1.50 6.26
N ILE A 126 1.98 2.16 6.79
CA ILE A 126 1.07 2.98 6.00
C ILE A 126 1.37 4.45 6.30
N CYS A 127 1.62 5.22 5.26
CA CYS A 127 1.74 6.67 5.36
C CYS A 127 0.76 7.32 4.39
N PHE A 128 0.51 8.63 4.58
CA PHE A 128 -0.46 9.33 3.75
C PHE A 128 -0.14 10.82 3.69
N ARG A 129 -0.70 11.46 2.66
CA ARG A 129 -0.58 12.90 2.47
C ARG A 129 -1.91 13.44 1.97
N VAL A 130 -2.49 14.40 2.69
CA VAL A 130 -3.71 15.09 2.27
C VAL A 130 -3.40 15.92 1.04
N ASP A 131 -4.29 15.86 0.05
CA ASP A 131 -4.14 16.62 -1.19
C ASP A 131 -5.50 16.82 -1.82
N ASP A 132 -5.80 18.02 -2.30
CA ASP A 132 -7.08 18.34 -2.94
C ASP A 132 -7.20 17.72 -4.33
N ASN A 133 -6.07 17.38 -4.95
CA ASN A 133 -6.04 16.72 -6.25
C ASN A 133 -5.23 15.41 -6.15
N PRO A 134 -5.78 14.39 -5.45
CA PRO A 134 -5.01 13.17 -5.19
C PRO A 134 -4.68 12.38 -6.45
N ARG A 135 -5.49 12.46 -7.49
CA ARG A 135 -5.21 11.74 -8.74
C ARG A 135 -3.96 12.27 -9.43
N ALA A 136 -3.79 13.60 -9.43
CA ALA A 136 -2.60 14.22 -10.03
C ALA A 136 -1.35 13.88 -9.21
N LEU A 137 -1.47 13.92 -7.88
CA LEU A 137 -0.35 13.57 -7.01
C LEU A 137 0.04 12.11 -7.19
N GLU A 138 -0.92 11.20 -7.22
CA GLU A 138 -0.67 9.78 -7.45
C GLU A 138 0.07 9.55 -8.77
N SER A 139 -0.41 10.18 -9.85
CA SER A 139 0.22 10.06 -11.17
C SER A 139 1.67 10.52 -11.15
N THR A 140 1.94 11.65 -10.51
CA THR A 140 3.30 12.18 -10.38
C THR A 140 4.21 11.22 -9.62
N LEU A 141 3.71 10.66 -8.52
CA LEU A 141 4.48 9.73 -7.70
C LEU A 141 4.74 8.41 -8.42
N LEU A 142 3.75 7.90 -9.15
CA LEU A 142 3.91 6.68 -9.94
C LEU A 142 4.92 6.87 -11.08
N GLU A 143 4.88 8.02 -11.76
CA GLU A 143 5.86 8.32 -12.80
C GLU A 143 7.28 8.38 -12.24
N LYS A 144 7.44 9.04 -11.10
CA LYS A 144 8.74 9.13 -10.44
C LYS A 144 9.26 7.74 -10.06
N PHE A 145 8.40 6.90 -9.50
CA PHE A 145 8.77 5.53 -9.14
C PHE A 145 9.19 4.75 -10.39
N LYS A 146 8.41 4.83 -11.45
CA LYS A 146 8.69 4.12 -12.69
C LYS A 146 10.03 4.56 -13.30
N ARG A 147 10.35 5.86 -13.24
CA ARG A 147 11.66 6.36 -13.72
C ARG A 147 12.81 5.79 -12.91
N ASN A 148 12.62 5.63 -11.60
CA ASN A 148 13.69 5.17 -10.72
C ASN A 148 13.88 3.64 -10.75
N TYR A 149 12.80 2.89 -10.97
CA TYR A 149 12.81 1.43 -10.85
C TYR A 149 12.45 0.68 -12.13
N GLY A 150 12.01 1.38 -13.17
CA GLY A 150 11.70 0.77 -14.45
C GLY A 150 10.28 0.19 -14.57
N SER A 151 9.54 0.13 -13.48
CA SER A 151 8.15 -0.37 -13.49
C SER A 151 7.38 0.22 -12.31
N LEU A 152 6.08 -0.09 -12.22
CA LEU A 152 5.25 0.36 -11.11
C LEU A 152 5.61 -0.38 -9.82
N PRO A 153 5.24 0.17 -8.65
CA PRO A 153 5.43 -0.56 -7.39
C PRO A 153 4.77 -1.93 -7.41
N PHE A 154 5.28 -2.83 -6.59
CA PHE A 154 4.88 -4.23 -6.52
C PHE A 154 3.36 -4.46 -6.57
N ALA A 155 2.60 -3.74 -5.76
CA ALA A 155 1.16 -3.95 -5.65
C ALA A 155 0.33 -3.03 -6.53
N ASN A 156 0.95 -2.16 -7.32
CA ASN A 156 0.26 -1.33 -8.31
C ASN A 156 0.13 -2.12 -9.60
N LEU A 157 -1.00 -2.80 -9.74
CA LEU A 157 -1.23 -3.64 -10.90
C LEU A 157 -1.65 -2.80 -12.10
N GLN A 158 -1.10 -3.10 -13.25
CA GLN A 158 -1.49 -2.45 -14.49
C GLN A 158 -2.85 -3.00 -14.92
N LYS A 159 -3.66 -2.15 -15.52
CA LYS A 159 -4.92 -2.56 -16.09
C LYS A 159 -4.71 -3.13 -17.50
#